data_965fc20a99cf3e2f1beda5d1fc6d2795
#
_entry.id   965fc20a99cf3e2f1beda5d1fc6d2795
#
_cell.length_a   1.000
_cell.length_b   1.000
_cell.length_c   1.000
_cell.angle_alpha   90.00
_cell.angle_beta   90.00
_cell.angle_gamma   90.00
#
_symmetry.space_group_name_H-M   'P 1'
#
loop_
_entity.id
_entity.type
_entity.pdbx_description
1 polymer ?
#
loop_
_entity_poly.entity_id
_entity_poly.type
_entity_poly.pdbx_seq_one_letter_code
_entity_poly.pdbx_strand_id
1 'polypeptide(L)'
;LIFRTQNEKDLAVTKRIEEVHKTGQPILVFTSSINKSEHYSDLLNKKGVKHLVLNAKNHEREAEIIANAGKKNSVIITTSISGRGVDIKLGGKNEINDDKTVIKKLGGLCVVGTERLESRRVDNQARGRSGRQGDIGESIFFLSLEDDLMRIFGSKTLESVLGKLGLKEGEAITHSLITRSLERAQQKVESHNYDLRKQILRFDDILNDQRKIIYQNR
;
A
#
# COMPACT_ATOMS: atom_id res chain seq x y z
N LEU A 1 2.08 5.98 10.71
CA LEU A 1 1.65 5.58 12.04
C LEU A 1 2.06 4.14 12.31
N ILE A 2 2.57 3.84 13.50
CA ILE A 2 3.05 2.50 13.87
C ILE A 2 2.29 2.07 15.10
N PHE A 3 1.76 0.86 15.10
CA PHE A 3 0.99 0.26 16.19
C PHE A 3 1.70 -0.98 16.73
N ARG A 4 1.39 -1.35 17.94
CA ARG A 4 1.98 -2.52 18.59
C ARG A 4 1.45 -3.81 17.97
N THR A 5 0.13 -3.92 17.85
CA THR A 5 -0.54 -5.13 17.38
C THR A 5 -1.24 -4.91 16.03
N GLN A 6 -1.49 -6.01 15.33
CA GLN A 6 -2.28 -6.01 14.09
C GLN A 6 -3.69 -5.49 14.32
N ASN A 7 -4.33 -5.89 15.43
CA ASN A 7 -5.69 -5.49 15.76
C ASN A 7 -5.82 -3.97 15.98
N GLU A 8 -4.87 -3.35 16.70
CA GLU A 8 -4.84 -1.89 16.88
C GLU A 8 -4.68 -1.16 15.55
N LYS A 9 -3.80 -1.67 14.68
CA LYS A 9 -3.63 -1.12 13.33
C LYS A 9 -4.92 -1.22 12.53
N ASP A 10 -5.58 -2.37 12.51
CA ASP A 10 -6.81 -2.61 11.75
C ASP A 10 -7.95 -1.70 12.22
N LEU A 11 -8.08 -1.51 13.54
CA LEU A 11 -9.01 -0.54 14.12
C LEU A 11 -8.70 0.90 13.70
N ALA A 12 -7.42 1.29 13.72
CA ALA A 12 -7.01 2.63 13.32
C ALA A 12 -7.21 2.89 11.82
N VAL A 13 -6.90 1.90 10.97
CA VAL A 13 -7.13 1.96 9.52
C VAL A 13 -8.61 2.12 9.21
N THR A 14 -9.45 1.24 9.78
CA THR A 14 -10.90 1.28 9.53
C THR A 14 -11.54 2.56 10.05
N LYS A 15 -11.12 3.04 11.21
CA LYS A 15 -11.56 4.33 11.78
C LYS A 15 -11.18 5.50 10.85
N ARG A 16 -9.93 5.54 10.38
CA ARG A 16 -9.48 6.59 9.45
C ARG A 16 -10.26 6.58 8.14
N ILE A 17 -10.49 5.40 7.56
CA ILE A 17 -11.29 5.26 6.34
C ILE A 17 -12.73 5.76 6.58
N GLU A 18 -13.35 5.40 7.69
CA GLU A 18 -14.69 5.85 8.04
C GLU A 18 -14.77 7.38 8.20
N GLU A 19 -13.81 7.98 8.92
CA GLU A 19 -13.72 9.44 9.11
C GLU A 19 -13.58 10.17 7.78
N VAL A 20 -12.66 9.74 6.91
CA VAL A 20 -12.41 10.33 5.60
C VAL A 20 -13.61 10.11 4.67
N HIS A 21 -14.23 8.93 4.68
CA HIS A 21 -15.42 8.65 3.86
C HIS A 21 -16.59 9.56 4.23
N LYS A 22 -16.80 9.87 5.51
CA LYS A 22 -17.84 10.80 5.97
C LYS A 22 -17.68 12.22 5.41
N THR A 23 -16.44 12.65 5.10
CA THR A 23 -16.20 13.94 4.46
C THR A 23 -16.50 13.94 2.96
N GLY A 24 -16.61 12.77 2.35
CA GLY A 24 -16.77 12.60 0.91
C GLY A 24 -15.44 12.57 0.13
N GLN A 25 -14.30 12.63 0.80
CA GLN A 25 -12.99 12.54 0.19
C GLN A 25 -12.76 11.15 -0.41
N PRO A 26 -12.24 11.00 -1.65
CA PRO A 26 -11.92 9.71 -2.25
C PRO A 26 -10.73 9.05 -1.55
N ILE A 27 -10.81 7.73 -1.40
CA ILE A 27 -9.83 6.94 -0.65
C ILE A 27 -9.33 5.77 -1.52
N LEU A 28 -8.02 5.59 -1.56
CA LEU A 28 -7.38 4.44 -2.18
C LEU A 28 -6.55 3.69 -1.13
N VAL A 29 -6.97 2.47 -0.80
CA VAL A 29 -6.35 1.63 0.22
C VAL A 29 -5.42 0.61 -0.46
N PHE A 30 -4.16 0.60 -0.07
CA PHE A 30 -3.16 -0.34 -0.55
C PHE A 30 -2.89 -1.46 0.45
N THR A 31 -2.95 -2.70 -0.02
CA THR A 31 -2.62 -3.90 0.73
C THR A 31 -1.53 -4.71 0.00
N SER A 32 -0.78 -5.55 0.71
CA SER A 32 0.30 -6.36 0.12
C SER A 32 -0.21 -7.64 -0.53
N SER A 33 -1.37 -8.15 -0.14
CA SER A 33 -1.89 -9.43 -0.61
C SER A 33 -3.39 -9.43 -0.80
N ILE A 34 -3.87 -10.41 -1.56
CA ILE A 34 -5.30 -10.65 -1.80
C ILE A 34 -6.02 -10.89 -0.47
N ASN A 35 -5.48 -11.77 0.39
CA ASN A 35 -6.09 -12.09 1.67
C ASN A 35 -6.27 -10.85 2.56
N LYS A 36 -5.28 -9.96 2.59
CA LYS A 36 -5.37 -8.70 3.32
C LYS A 36 -6.40 -7.75 2.70
N SER A 37 -6.55 -7.74 1.37
CA SER A 37 -7.60 -6.94 0.71
C SER A 37 -9.00 -7.43 1.06
N GLU A 38 -9.21 -8.74 1.13
CA GLU A 38 -10.45 -9.37 1.56
C GLU A 38 -10.73 -9.10 3.05
N HIS A 39 -9.71 -9.21 3.92
CA HIS A 39 -9.81 -8.89 5.34
C HIS A 39 -10.29 -7.45 5.59
N TYR A 40 -9.67 -6.45 4.95
CA TYR A 40 -10.12 -5.06 5.08
C TYR A 40 -11.49 -4.83 4.46
N SER A 41 -11.84 -5.54 3.39
CA SER A 41 -13.20 -5.51 2.82
C SER A 41 -14.23 -5.98 3.85
N ASP A 42 -13.98 -7.07 4.55
CA ASP A 42 -14.88 -7.58 5.58
C ASP A 42 -15.04 -6.59 6.76
N LEU A 43 -13.92 -5.96 7.17
CA LEU A 43 -13.95 -4.94 8.22
C LEU A 43 -14.77 -3.71 7.80
N LEU A 44 -14.64 -3.25 6.56
CA LEU A 44 -15.41 -2.12 6.04
C LEU A 44 -16.89 -2.45 5.81
N ASN A 45 -17.21 -3.69 5.40
CA ASN A 45 -18.58 -4.19 5.32
C ASN A 45 -19.29 -4.14 6.68
N LYS A 46 -18.60 -4.60 7.75
CA LYS A 46 -19.13 -4.51 9.13
C LYS A 46 -19.39 -3.07 9.58
N LYS A 47 -18.67 -2.10 9.02
CA LYS A 47 -18.84 -0.66 9.28
C LYS A 47 -19.86 0.01 8.33
N GLY A 48 -20.40 -0.71 7.35
CA GLY A 48 -21.35 -0.18 6.37
C GLY A 48 -20.72 0.80 5.35
N VAL A 49 -19.39 0.79 5.19
CA VAL A 49 -18.68 1.62 4.22
C VAL A 49 -18.72 0.96 2.84
N LYS A 50 -19.38 1.60 1.87
CA LYS A 50 -19.41 1.12 0.49
C LYS A 50 -18.02 1.24 -0.14
N HIS A 51 -17.50 0.15 -0.69
CA HIS A 51 -16.18 0.11 -1.29
C HIS A 51 -16.11 -0.89 -2.45
N LEU A 52 -15.04 -0.80 -3.25
CA LEU A 52 -14.70 -1.76 -4.30
C LEU A 52 -13.37 -2.41 -3.97
N VAL A 53 -13.24 -3.69 -4.30
CA VAL A 53 -12.00 -4.44 -4.13
C VAL A 53 -11.42 -4.79 -5.49
N LEU A 54 -10.17 -4.41 -5.70
CA LEU A 54 -9.37 -4.73 -6.87
C LEU A 54 -8.19 -5.62 -6.47
N ASN A 55 -8.28 -6.86 -6.84
CA ASN A 55 -7.22 -7.85 -6.67
C ASN A 55 -7.15 -8.75 -7.91
N ALA A 56 -6.20 -9.67 -7.94
CA ALA A 56 -6.00 -10.57 -9.08
C ALA A 56 -7.21 -11.44 -9.46
N LYS A 57 -8.22 -11.53 -8.58
CA LYS A 57 -9.47 -12.25 -8.87
C LYS A 57 -10.47 -11.41 -9.69
N ASN A 58 -10.34 -10.07 -9.65
CA ASN A 58 -11.33 -9.11 -10.17
C ASN A 58 -10.68 -8.08 -11.10
N HIS A 59 -10.04 -8.53 -12.19
CA HIS A 59 -9.30 -7.59 -13.02
C HIS A 59 -10.00 -7.10 -14.31
N GLU A 60 -11.14 -7.64 -14.68
CA GLU A 60 -11.77 -7.34 -15.97
C GLU A 60 -12.09 -5.85 -16.21
N ARG A 61 -12.22 -5.05 -15.13
CA ARG A 61 -12.48 -3.60 -15.19
C ARG A 61 -11.50 -2.76 -14.38
N GLU A 62 -10.33 -3.31 -14.11
CA GLU A 62 -9.35 -2.66 -13.23
C GLU A 62 -9.02 -1.22 -13.65
N ALA A 63 -8.70 -1.03 -14.92
CA ALA A 63 -8.33 0.29 -15.44
C ALA A 63 -9.47 1.31 -15.31
N GLU A 64 -10.71 0.89 -15.52
CA GLU A 64 -11.89 1.75 -15.40
C GLU A 64 -12.16 2.12 -13.94
N ILE A 65 -12.09 1.14 -13.04
CA ILE A 65 -12.31 1.34 -11.60
C ILE A 65 -11.24 2.27 -11.03
N ILE A 66 -9.97 2.05 -11.36
CA ILE A 66 -8.87 2.90 -10.91
C ILE A 66 -8.98 4.32 -11.48
N ALA A 67 -9.34 4.47 -12.76
CA ALA A 67 -9.54 5.80 -13.35
C ALA A 67 -10.66 6.60 -12.64
N ASN A 68 -11.64 5.90 -12.06
CA ASN A 68 -12.73 6.49 -11.28
C ASN A 68 -12.44 6.58 -9.77
N ALA A 69 -11.25 6.17 -9.32
CA ALA A 69 -10.87 6.23 -7.90
C ALA A 69 -10.87 7.66 -7.32
N GLY A 70 -10.73 8.67 -8.17
CA GLY A 70 -10.78 10.07 -7.77
C GLY A 70 -12.20 10.66 -7.64
N LYS A 71 -13.27 9.88 -7.78
CA LYS A 71 -14.65 10.36 -7.59
C LYS A 71 -14.96 10.57 -6.12
N LYS A 72 -15.84 11.55 -5.83
CA LYS A 72 -16.36 11.78 -4.49
C LYS A 72 -16.95 10.51 -3.88
N ASN A 73 -16.71 10.27 -2.60
CA ASN A 73 -17.15 9.08 -1.84
C ASN A 73 -16.56 7.74 -2.35
N SER A 74 -15.62 7.74 -3.29
CA SER A 74 -15.00 6.51 -3.77
C SER A 74 -14.09 5.93 -2.69
N VAL A 75 -14.28 4.64 -2.37
CA VAL A 75 -13.36 3.86 -1.53
C VAL A 75 -12.95 2.61 -2.31
N ILE A 76 -11.67 2.47 -2.61
CA ILE A 76 -11.14 1.35 -3.37
C ILE A 76 -10.02 0.70 -2.57
N ILE A 77 -10.14 -0.61 -2.36
CA ILE A 77 -9.08 -1.44 -1.80
C ILE A 77 -8.35 -2.10 -2.96
N THR A 78 -7.03 -1.97 -3.03
CA THR A 78 -6.23 -2.53 -4.11
C THR A 78 -4.96 -3.19 -3.59
N THR A 79 -4.46 -4.18 -4.31
CA THR A 79 -3.12 -4.73 -4.10
C THR A 79 -2.06 -3.85 -4.79
N SER A 80 -0.81 -3.99 -4.41
CA SER A 80 0.29 -3.08 -4.76
C SER A 80 0.55 -2.91 -6.27
N ILE A 81 0.10 -3.85 -7.10
CA ILE A 81 0.42 -3.89 -8.53
C ILE A 81 -0.70 -3.28 -9.38
N SER A 82 -1.91 -3.23 -8.86
CA SER A 82 -3.11 -2.79 -9.59
C SER A 82 -3.03 -1.34 -10.08
N GLY A 83 -3.48 -1.11 -11.30
CA GLY A 83 -3.58 0.23 -11.90
C GLY A 83 -2.25 0.85 -12.33
N ARG A 84 -1.19 0.07 -12.54
CA ARG A 84 0.06 0.60 -13.11
C ARG A 84 -0.19 1.19 -14.51
N GLY A 85 0.26 2.44 -14.72
CA GLY A 85 0.06 3.14 -16.00
C GLY A 85 -1.30 3.85 -16.13
N VAL A 86 -2.23 3.67 -15.19
CA VAL A 86 -3.51 4.38 -15.17
C VAL A 86 -3.37 5.66 -14.34
N ASP A 87 -3.78 6.79 -14.90
CA ASP A 87 -3.83 8.05 -14.19
C ASP A 87 -5.15 8.18 -13.41
N ILE A 88 -5.07 8.65 -12.16
CA ILE A 88 -6.23 8.91 -11.32
C ILE A 88 -6.49 10.41 -11.33
N LYS A 89 -7.58 10.79 -11.97
CA LYS A 89 -8.01 12.18 -12.02
C LYS A 89 -9.06 12.45 -10.95
N LEU A 90 -8.93 13.59 -10.27
CA LEU A 90 -9.96 14.04 -9.32
C LEU A 90 -11.25 14.36 -10.07
N GLY A 91 -12.38 13.79 -9.63
CA GLY A 91 -13.65 13.83 -10.35
C GLY A 91 -13.90 12.61 -11.25
N GLY A 92 -12.86 11.79 -11.53
CA GLY A 92 -12.95 10.60 -12.35
C GLY A 92 -12.72 10.86 -13.85
N LYS A 93 -13.02 9.87 -14.70
CA LYS A 93 -12.73 9.89 -16.13
C LYS A 93 -13.49 10.98 -16.90
N ASN A 94 -14.73 11.27 -16.50
CA ASN A 94 -15.58 12.30 -17.09
C ASN A 94 -15.55 13.53 -16.17
N GLU A 95 -14.50 14.34 -16.27
CA GLU A 95 -14.31 15.52 -15.44
C GLU A 95 -15.48 16.51 -15.61
N ILE A 96 -16.32 16.62 -14.58
CA ILE A 96 -17.14 17.81 -14.35
C ILE A 96 -16.28 18.73 -13.49
N ASN A 97 -15.95 19.92 -13.96
CA ASN A 97 -15.04 20.86 -13.27
C ASN A 97 -15.46 21.15 -11.82
N ASP A 98 -16.76 21.13 -11.53
CA ASP A 98 -17.31 21.34 -10.20
C ASP A 98 -16.93 20.23 -9.22
N ASP A 99 -16.94 18.97 -9.63
CA ASP A 99 -16.56 17.84 -8.79
C ASP A 99 -15.08 17.89 -8.41
N LYS A 100 -14.20 18.24 -9.35
CA LYS A 100 -12.76 18.39 -9.12
C LYS A 100 -12.48 19.46 -8.06
N THR A 101 -13.17 20.61 -8.16
CA THR A 101 -13.01 21.72 -7.22
C THR A 101 -13.47 21.34 -5.81
N VAL A 102 -14.59 20.62 -5.69
CA VAL A 102 -15.09 20.11 -4.41
C VAL A 102 -14.10 19.13 -3.79
N ILE A 103 -13.60 18.16 -4.56
CA ILE A 103 -12.66 17.15 -4.07
C ILE A 103 -11.33 17.78 -3.65
N LYS A 104 -10.83 18.79 -4.36
CA LYS A 104 -9.67 19.57 -3.93
C LYS A 104 -9.88 20.24 -2.57
N LYS A 105 -11.05 20.83 -2.33
CA LYS A 105 -11.40 21.44 -1.02
C LYS A 105 -11.47 20.40 0.10
N LEU A 106 -11.82 19.14 -0.22
CA LEU A 106 -11.85 18.03 0.74
C LEU A 106 -10.45 17.44 1.03
N GLY A 107 -9.39 17.89 0.34
CA GLY A 107 -8.03 17.41 0.53
C GLY A 107 -7.52 16.49 -0.58
N GLY A 108 -8.24 16.36 -1.71
CA GLY A 108 -7.85 15.54 -2.85
C GLY A 108 -7.96 14.04 -2.60
N LEU A 109 -7.14 13.23 -3.27
CA LEU A 109 -7.14 11.77 -3.08
C LEU A 109 -6.36 11.39 -1.81
N CYS A 110 -7.01 10.65 -0.91
CA CYS A 110 -6.37 10.06 0.26
C CYS A 110 -5.86 8.65 -0.07
N VAL A 111 -4.57 8.43 0.08
CA VAL A 111 -3.92 7.12 -0.08
C VAL A 111 -3.60 6.54 1.28
N VAL A 112 -4.15 5.37 1.58
CA VAL A 112 -3.94 4.63 2.83
C VAL A 112 -3.16 3.36 2.55
N GLY A 113 -1.94 3.24 3.09
CA GLY A 113 -1.18 2.00 3.07
C GLY A 113 -1.40 1.24 4.38
N THR A 114 -1.72 -0.04 4.29
CA THR A 114 -1.97 -0.90 5.47
C THR A 114 -0.70 -1.57 6.01
N GLU A 115 0.41 -1.44 5.27
CA GLU A 115 1.73 -1.96 5.62
C GLU A 115 2.81 -1.39 4.71
N ARG A 116 4.08 -1.66 5.01
CA ARG A 116 5.18 -1.43 4.06
C ARG A 116 5.18 -2.54 3.01
N LEU A 117 5.34 -2.13 1.77
CA LEU A 117 5.45 -3.05 0.64
C LEU A 117 6.88 -3.57 0.50
N GLU A 118 7.12 -4.49 -0.43
CA GLU A 118 8.39 -5.19 -0.62
C GLU A 118 9.59 -4.27 -0.86
N SER A 119 9.35 -3.07 -1.37
CA SER A 119 10.40 -2.08 -1.59
C SER A 119 9.91 -0.66 -1.41
N ARG A 120 10.82 0.24 -1.02
CA ARG A 120 10.57 1.67 -0.93
C ARG A 120 10.05 2.27 -2.24
N ARG A 121 10.48 1.73 -3.37
CA ARG A 121 10.01 2.15 -4.69
C ARG A 121 8.52 1.88 -4.86
N VAL A 122 8.03 0.74 -4.41
CA VAL A 122 6.60 0.38 -4.50
C VAL A 122 5.78 1.23 -3.52
N ASP A 123 6.28 1.49 -2.30
CA ASP A 123 5.66 2.45 -1.38
C ASP A 123 5.51 3.83 -2.03
N ASN A 124 6.56 4.32 -2.70
CA ASN A 124 6.52 5.60 -3.38
C ASN A 124 5.58 5.60 -4.59
N GLN A 125 5.42 4.47 -5.28
CA GLN A 125 4.40 4.33 -6.34
C GLN A 125 2.98 4.42 -5.77
N ALA A 126 2.73 3.82 -4.61
CA ALA A 126 1.45 3.95 -3.91
C ALA A 126 1.20 5.41 -3.49
N ARG A 127 2.17 6.04 -2.83
CA ARG A 127 2.08 7.46 -2.43
C ARG A 127 1.88 8.40 -3.62
N GLY A 128 2.60 8.14 -4.72
CA GLY A 128 2.53 8.94 -5.95
C GLY A 128 1.22 8.78 -6.74
N ARG A 129 0.23 8.03 -6.22
CA ARG A 129 -1.14 8.07 -6.73
C ARG A 129 -1.88 9.32 -6.29
N SER A 130 -1.51 9.88 -5.15
CA SER A 130 -2.01 11.14 -4.59
C SER A 130 -1.15 12.32 -5.03
N GLY A 131 -1.73 13.52 -5.06
CA GLY A 131 -0.99 14.77 -5.31
C GLY A 131 -0.44 14.92 -6.74
N ARG A 132 -1.08 14.33 -7.74
CA ARG A 132 -0.65 14.40 -9.13
C ARG A 132 -0.96 15.73 -9.77
N GLN A 133 -0.12 16.15 -10.72
CA GLN A 133 -0.32 17.36 -11.53
C GLN A 133 -0.54 18.64 -10.70
N GLY A 134 0.07 18.72 -9.53
CA GLY A 134 -0.09 19.87 -8.63
C GLY A 134 -1.40 19.87 -7.83
N ASP A 135 -2.20 18.80 -7.91
CA ASP A 135 -3.39 18.66 -7.08
C ASP A 135 -3.02 18.36 -5.62
N ILE A 136 -3.89 18.77 -4.70
CA ILE A 136 -3.77 18.43 -3.29
C ILE A 136 -4.03 16.94 -3.12
N GLY A 137 -3.34 16.31 -2.15
CA GLY A 137 -3.57 14.91 -1.81
C GLY A 137 -2.88 14.54 -0.51
N GLU A 138 -3.30 13.43 0.08
CA GLU A 138 -2.77 12.90 1.33
C GLU A 138 -2.31 11.46 1.15
N SER A 139 -1.23 11.08 1.83
CA SER A 139 -0.83 9.68 1.92
C SER A 139 -0.43 9.33 3.34
N ILE A 140 -1.00 8.27 3.88
CA ILE A 140 -0.73 7.79 5.23
C ILE A 140 -0.51 6.28 5.23
N PHE A 141 0.49 5.81 5.98
CA PHE A 141 0.79 4.40 6.16
C PHE A 141 0.56 3.98 7.60
N PHE A 142 -0.20 2.92 7.78
CA PHE A 142 -0.45 2.27 9.05
C PHE A 142 0.35 0.99 9.11
N LEU A 143 1.17 0.85 10.12
CA LEU A 143 2.11 -0.25 10.28
C LEU A 143 1.90 -0.92 11.63
N SER A 144 2.16 -2.22 11.70
CA SER A 144 2.22 -2.96 12.95
C SER A 144 3.61 -3.56 13.14
N LEU A 145 3.98 -3.73 14.40
CA LEU A 145 5.20 -4.48 14.73
C LEU A 145 5.05 -5.98 14.45
N GLU A 146 3.82 -6.44 14.29
CA GLU A 146 3.47 -7.81 13.90
C GLU A 146 3.42 -8.00 12.38
N ASP A 147 3.57 -6.93 11.57
CA ASP A 147 3.65 -7.05 10.11
C ASP A 147 4.81 -7.95 9.69
N ASP A 148 4.64 -8.71 8.61
CA ASP A 148 5.61 -9.71 8.14
C ASP A 148 7.03 -9.15 7.98
N LEU A 149 7.15 -7.92 7.48
CA LEU A 149 8.44 -7.23 7.36
C LEU A 149 9.12 -7.07 8.71
N MET A 150 8.38 -6.71 9.76
CA MET A 150 8.93 -6.53 11.10
C MET A 150 9.22 -7.86 11.78
N ARG A 151 8.36 -8.87 11.57
CA ARG A 151 8.56 -10.22 12.13
C ARG A 151 9.80 -10.91 11.58
N ILE A 152 10.07 -10.77 10.27
CA ILE A 152 11.18 -11.46 9.60
C ILE A 152 12.49 -10.70 9.73
N PHE A 153 12.47 -9.38 9.58
CA PHE A 153 13.66 -8.55 9.47
C PHE A 153 13.83 -7.54 10.61
N GLY A 154 12.86 -7.45 11.52
CA GLY A 154 12.94 -6.63 12.72
C GLY A 154 14.07 -7.09 13.66
N SER A 155 14.72 -6.16 14.33
CA SER A 155 15.78 -6.49 15.27
C SER A 155 15.21 -6.74 16.67
N LYS A 156 15.79 -7.70 17.41
CA LYS A 156 15.47 -7.96 18.83
C LYS A 156 15.61 -6.73 19.74
N THR A 157 16.39 -5.72 19.31
CA THR A 157 16.51 -4.43 19.98
C THR A 157 15.20 -3.64 20.01
N LEU A 158 14.29 -3.91 19.10
CA LEU A 158 12.98 -3.27 19.01
C LEU A 158 12.09 -3.68 20.19
N GLU A 159 12.10 -4.96 20.56
CA GLU A 159 11.34 -5.49 21.69
C GLU A 159 11.81 -4.86 23.00
N SER A 160 13.13 -4.66 23.17
CA SER A 160 13.69 -4.04 24.36
C SER A 160 13.37 -2.55 24.46
N VAL A 161 13.28 -1.85 23.34
CA VAL A 161 12.88 -0.43 23.29
C VAL A 161 11.39 -0.26 23.61
N LEU A 162 10.55 -1.18 23.10
CA LEU A 162 9.12 -1.18 23.37
C LEU A 162 8.78 -1.43 24.85
N GLY A 163 9.50 -2.35 25.48
CA GLY A 163 9.34 -2.62 26.92
C GLY A 163 9.66 -1.43 27.81
N LYS A 164 10.49 -0.49 27.32
CA LYS A 164 10.89 0.73 28.07
C LYS A 164 9.99 1.94 27.80
N LEU A 165 9.22 1.95 26.72
CA LEU A 165 8.44 3.13 26.27
C LEU A 165 7.08 3.27 26.97
N GLY A 166 6.64 2.32 27.78
CA GLY A 166 5.39 2.43 28.56
C GLY A 166 4.16 2.78 27.72
N LEU A 167 4.07 2.22 26.49
CA LEU A 167 3.05 2.56 25.52
C LEU A 167 1.66 2.15 25.98
N LYS A 168 0.71 3.07 25.88
CA LYS A 168 -0.70 2.78 26.08
C LYS A 168 -1.26 2.02 24.88
N GLU A 169 -2.20 1.12 25.14
CA GLU A 169 -2.91 0.40 24.08
C GLU A 169 -3.64 1.39 23.16
N GLY A 170 -3.53 1.17 21.84
CA GLY A 170 -4.21 1.98 20.83
C GLY A 170 -3.52 3.28 20.44
N GLU A 171 -2.39 3.68 21.06
CA GLU A 171 -1.63 4.86 20.65
C GLU A 171 -0.62 4.53 19.56
N ALA A 172 -0.57 5.41 18.54
CA ALA A 172 0.45 5.29 17.49
C ALA A 172 1.84 5.64 18.04
N ILE A 173 2.80 4.78 17.76
CA ILE A 173 4.18 4.94 18.20
C ILE A 173 4.89 5.94 17.30
N THR A 174 5.30 7.08 17.84
CA THR A 174 6.04 8.12 17.11
C THR A 174 7.46 8.22 17.63
N HIS A 175 8.29 7.21 17.34
CA HIS A 175 9.68 7.22 17.78
C HIS A 175 10.65 7.05 16.60
N SER A 176 11.63 7.93 16.49
CA SER A 176 12.57 7.97 15.35
C SER A 176 13.40 6.68 15.20
N LEU A 177 13.72 5.99 16.30
CA LEU A 177 14.44 4.72 16.28
C LEU A 177 13.62 3.60 15.62
N ILE A 178 12.30 3.60 15.84
CA ILE A 178 11.40 2.59 15.24
C ILE A 178 11.27 2.84 13.74
N THR A 179 11.12 4.10 13.32
CA THR A 179 11.11 4.46 11.90
C THR A 179 12.40 4.03 11.20
N ARG A 180 13.57 4.29 11.79
CA ARG A 180 14.86 3.84 11.25
C ARG A 180 14.98 2.31 11.20
N SER A 181 14.44 1.62 12.20
CA SER A 181 14.44 0.15 12.22
C SER A 181 13.59 -0.44 11.10
N LEU A 182 12.42 0.15 10.84
CA LEU A 182 11.55 -0.19 9.71
C LEU A 182 12.26 0.02 8.36
N GLU A 183 12.93 1.15 8.19
CA GLU A 183 13.69 1.46 6.97
C GLU A 183 14.82 0.44 6.75
N ARG A 184 15.54 0.07 7.81
CA ARG A 184 16.58 -0.96 7.74
C ARG A 184 16.01 -2.35 7.43
N ALA A 185 14.86 -2.69 8.02
CA ALA A 185 14.17 -3.94 7.72
C ALA A 185 13.77 -4.00 6.23
N GLN A 186 13.19 -2.93 5.68
CA GLN A 186 12.83 -2.84 4.28
C GLN A 186 14.07 -2.93 3.36
N GLN A 187 15.19 -2.28 3.70
CA GLN A 187 16.44 -2.41 2.95
C GLN A 187 16.98 -3.85 2.93
N LYS A 188 16.85 -4.59 4.03
CA LYS A 188 17.24 -6.01 4.08
C LYS A 188 16.39 -6.87 3.15
N VAL A 189 15.07 -6.63 3.10
CA VAL A 189 14.17 -7.31 2.14
C VAL A 189 14.57 -7.00 0.71
N GLU A 190 14.83 -5.73 0.40
CA GLU A 190 15.26 -5.30 -0.93
C GLU A 190 16.56 -5.99 -1.36
N SER A 191 17.57 -6.04 -0.46
CA SER A 191 18.81 -6.73 -0.71
C SER A 191 18.62 -8.23 -0.92
N HIS A 192 17.82 -8.88 -0.07
CA HIS A 192 17.50 -10.30 -0.20
C HIS A 192 16.84 -10.62 -1.54
N ASN A 193 15.82 -9.83 -1.90
CA ASN A 193 15.12 -9.99 -3.18
C ASN A 193 16.03 -9.69 -4.39
N TYR A 194 16.98 -8.77 -4.25
CA TYR A 194 17.98 -8.50 -5.27
C TYR A 194 18.90 -9.73 -5.46
N ASP A 195 19.40 -10.31 -4.39
CA ASP A 195 20.28 -11.48 -4.44
C ASP A 195 19.57 -12.70 -5.05
N LEU A 196 18.32 -12.94 -4.68
CA LEU A 196 17.48 -13.98 -5.30
C LEU A 196 17.34 -13.78 -6.81
N ARG A 197 17.00 -12.56 -7.25
CA ARG A 197 16.89 -12.24 -8.69
C ARG A 197 18.24 -12.44 -9.41
N LYS A 198 19.35 -12.08 -8.78
CA LYS A 198 20.67 -12.27 -9.34
C LYS A 198 21.03 -13.76 -9.47
N GLN A 199 20.65 -14.59 -8.51
CA GLN A 199 20.81 -16.04 -8.61
C GLN A 199 20.00 -16.63 -9.75
N ILE A 200 18.71 -16.26 -9.88
CA ILE A 200 17.83 -16.72 -10.97
C ILE A 200 18.43 -16.32 -12.32
N LEU A 201 18.91 -15.09 -12.47
CA LEU A 201 19.53 -14.62 -13.71
C LEU A 201 20.74 -15.46 -14.11
N ARG A 202 21.58 -15.85 -13.15
CA ARG A 202 22.72 -16.74 -13.44
C ARG A 202 22.30 -18.10 -14.00
N PHE A 203 21.20 -18.67 -13.51
CA PHE A 203 20.64 -19.92 -14.08
C PHE A 203 20.10 -19.68 -15.49
N ASP A 204 19.41 -18.60 -15.72
CA ASP A 204 18.88 -18.23 -17.05
C ASP A 204 20.02 -18.02 -18.07
N ASP A 205 21.13 -17.41 -17.67
CA ASP A 205 22.33 -17.21 -18.53
C ASP A 205 22.88 -18.58 -18.99
N ILE A 206 23.05 -19.54 -18.08
CA ILE A 206 23.52 -20.90 -18.40
C ILE A 206 22.59 -21.59 -19.38
N LEU A 207 21.28 -21.54 -19.13
CA LEU A 207 20.26 -22.12 -20.03
C LEU A 207 20.26 -21.43 -21.42
N ASN A 208 20.47 -20.12 -21.45
CA ASN A 208 20.54 -19.35 -22.68
C ASN A 208 21.78 -19.72 -23.51
N ASP A 209 22.93 -19.93 -22.86
CA ASP A 209 24.15 -20.35 -23.54
C ASP A 209 24.02 -21.78 -24.10
N GLN A 210 23.43 -22.72 -23.34
CA GLN A 210 23.09 -24.04 -23.85
C GLN A 210 22.16 -23.97 -25.07
N ARG A 211 21.13 -23.11 -25.01
CA ARG A 211 20.21 -22.90 -26.12
C ARG A 211 20.92 -22.36 -27.37
N LYS A 212 21.82 -21.39 -27.21
CA LYS A 212 22.63 -20.84 -28.32
C LYS A 212 23.46 -21.94 -29.00
N ILE A 213 24.15 -22.79 -28.21
CA ILE A 213 24.97 -23.90 -28.72
C ILE A 213 24.10 -24.87 -29.54
N ILE A 214 22.92 -25.23 -29.02
CA ILE A 214 21.99 -26.13 -29.76
C ILE A 214 21.54 -25.49 -31.08
N TYR A 215 21.24 -24.21 -31.11
CA TYR A 215 20.82 -23.52 -32.32
C TYR A 215 21.97 -23.33 -33.34
N GLN A 216 23.22 -23.18 -32.87
CA GLN A 216 24.38 -23.10 -33.76
C GLN A 216 24.75 -24.42 -34.38
N ASN A 217 24.44 -25.55 -33.76
CA ASN A 217 24.71 -26.90 -34.23
C ASN A 217 23.57 -27.48 -35.11
N ARG A 218 22.50 -26.72 -35.35
CA ARG A 218 21.35 -27.10 -36.16
C ARG A 218 21.36 -26.42 -37.53
#